data_4901c9b8d823022c1a7ea7d6c9e1094b
#
_entry.id   4901c9b8d823022c1a7ea7d6c9e1094b
#
_cell.length_a   1.000
_cell.length_b   1.000
_cell.length_c   1.000
_cell.angle_alpha   90.00
_cell.angle_beta   90.00
_cell.angle_gamma   90.00
#
_symmetry.space_group_name_H-M   'P 1'
#
loop_
_entity.id
_entity.type
_entity.pdbx_description
1 polymer ?
#
loop_
_entity_poly.entity_id
_entity_poly.type
_entity_poly.pdbx_seq_one_letter_code
_entity_poly.pdbx_strand_id
1 'polypeptide(L)'
;MFRFLCTLVVMIASLAGSIRAAAGAAEDVCWPLALETRYLTGNFMESRGGRFHTAIDLKTEERTGIPVLAVRDGWISRIKTAPDGYGKALYLTDEGGWTYVYAHLERLADAPRERIHARQRSTGRYRCDLHLGAGDLPVRQGEVIALSGRTGTDGPHLHFEVRDQAGMPVNPLLHGFAVQDTIAPEILAVRVWW
;
A
#
# COMPACT_ATOMS: atom_id res chain seq x y z
N MET A 1 18.71 74.02 -31.95
CA MET A 1 19.52 72.78 -32.10
C MET A 1 19.25 71.91 -30.87
N PHE A 2 18.14 71.12 -30.89
CA PHE A 2 17.70 70.28 -29.77
C PHE A 2 18.11 68.84 -30.03
N ARG A 3 18.92 68.29 -29.15
CA ARG A 3 19.29 66.86 -29.16
C ARG A 3 18.24 66.08 -28.31
N PHE A 4 17.48 65.25 -28.97
CA PHE A 4 16.61 64.25 -28.30
C PHE A 4 17.47 63.07 -27.87
N LEU A 5 17.54 62.87 -26.58
CA LEU A 5 18.16 61.69 -25.99
C LEU A 5 17.05 60.64 -25.85
N CYS A 6 17.10 59.59 -26.65
CA CYS A 6 16.18 58.47 -26.61
C CYS A 6 16.67 57.48 -25.57
N THR A 7 16.04 57.43 -24.39
CA THR A 7 16.37 56.50 -23.35
C THR A 7 15.60 55.19 -23.60
N LEU A 8 16.31 54.13 -24.01
CA LEU A 8 15.78 52.81 -24.21
C LEU A 8 15.67 52.13 -22.83
N VAL A 9 14.43 51.99 -22.29
CA VAL A 9 14.17 51.23 -21.10
C VAL A 9 14.02 49.77 -21.50
N VAL A 10 15.05 48.95 -21.20
CA VAL A 10 14.97 47.50 -21.35
C VAL A 10 14.26 46.94 -20.12
N MET A 11 12.99 46.53 -20.28
CA MET A 11 12.29 45.72 -19.27
C MET A 11 12.80 44.29 -19.33
N ILE A 12 13.62 43.92 -18.36
CA ILE A 12 13.97 42.52 -18.12
C ILE A 12 12.82 41.93 -17.30
N ALA A 13 11.92 41.24 -17.97
CA ALA A 13 10.93 40.39 -17.32
C ALA A 13 11.66 39.17 -16.77
N SER A 14 11.94 39.15 -15.47
CA SER A 14 12.45 37.96 -14.79
C SER A 14 11.33 36.92 -14.70
N LEU A 15 11.35 35.92 -15.56
CA LEU A 15 10.60 34.70 -15.41
C LEU A 15 11.19 33.91 -14.21
N ALA A 16 10.81 34.28 -12.99
CA ALA A 16 10.99 33.43 -11.83
C ALA A 16 9.96 32.31 -11.92
N GLY A 17 10.24 31.32 -12.76
CA GLY A 17 9.55 30.04 -12.71
C GLY A 17 9.79 29.42 -11.35
N SER A 18 8.85 29.55 -10.45
CA SER A 18 8.84 28.78 -9.20
C SER A 18 8.81 27.31 -9.58
N ILE A 19 9.98 26.67 -9.57
CA ILE A 19 10.05 25.21 -9.47
C ILE A 19 9.50 24.89 -8.07
N ARG A 20 8.21 24.70 -8.00
CA ARG A 20 7.58 24.05 -6.87
C ARG A 20 8.10 22.62 -6.91
N ALA A 21 9.18 22.35 -6.16
CA ALA A 21 9.48 21.00 -5.77
C ALA A 21 8.17 20.47 -5.17
N ALA A 22 7.58 19.49 -5.83
CA ALA A 22 6.51 18.71 -5.27
C ALA A 22 7.13 17.89 -4.13
N ALA A 23 7.35 18.54 -2.97
CA ALA A 23 7.27 17.86 -1.71
C ALA A 23 5.82 17.37 -1.68
N GLY A 24 5.61 16.10 -2.05
CA GLY A 24 4.33 15.46 -1.89
C GLY A 24 3.93 15.70 -0.44
N ALA A 25 2.91 16.53 -0.22
CA ALA A 25 2.24 16.56 1.04
C ALA A 25 2.05 15.09 1.41
N ALA A 26 2.37 14.70 2.63
CA ALA A 26 2.01 13.40 3.15
C ALA A 26 0.49 13.34 3.01
N GLU A 27 0.05 12.78 1.87
CA GLU A 27 -1.36 12.71 1.55
C GLU A 27 -1.97 11.89 2.66
N ASP A 28 -3.06 12.39 3.20
CA ASP A 28 -3.76 11.84 4.35
C ASP A 28 -4.20 10.40 4.02
N VAL A 29 -3.38 9.42 4.39
CA VAL A 29 -3.68 8.00 4.18
C VAL A 29 -4.36 7.43 5.40
N CYS A 30 -5.38 6.62 5.20
CA CYS A 30 -5.99 5.86 6.28
C CYS A 30 -5.06 4.69 6.67
N TRP A 31 -4.93 4.43 7.99
CA TRP A 31 -4.23 3.23 8.45
C TRP A 31 -5.00 1.97 8.02
N PRO A 32 -4.33 0.91 7.50
CA PRO A 32 -5.01 -0.22 6.88
C PRO A 32 -5.75 -1.17 7.85
N LEU A 33 -5.60 -1.02 9.17
CA LEU A 33 -6.29 -1.79 10.19
C LEU A 33 -7.08 -0.88 11.14
N ALA A 34 -8.30 -1.27 11.50
CA ALA A 34 -9.10 -0.61 12.53
C ALA A 34 -8.60 -0.99 13.93
N LEU A 35 -7.35 -0.63 14.25
CA LEU A 35 -6.70 -0.79 15.54
C LEU A 35 -6.03 0.51 15.94
N GLU A 36 -6.07 0.82 17.24
CA GLU A 36 -5.34 1.97 17.79
C GLU A 36 -3.83 1.73 17.81
N THR A 37 -3.44 0.48 18.08
CA THR A 37 -2.04 0.05 18.14
C THR A 37 -1.46 -0.17 16.75
N ARG A 38 -0.26 0.37 16.50
CA ARG A 38 0.44 0.25 15.22
C ARG A 38 1.78 -0.44 15.43
N TYR A 39 1.75 -1.78 15.54
CA TYR A 39 2.96 -2.59 15.70
C TYR A 39 3.23 -3.43 14.46
N LEU A 40 4.51 -3.63 14.17
CA LEU A 40 4.98 -4.50 13.09
C LEU A 40 5.42 -5.85 13.66
N THR A 41 5.17 -6.91 12.88
CA THR A 41 5.72 -8.26 13.10
C THR A 41 6.73 -8.63 12.02
N GLY A 42 6.86 -7.82 10.97
CA GLY A 42 7.83 -7.98 9.89
C GLY A 42 8.07 -6.67 9.15
N ASN A 43 9.31 -6.42 8.76
CA ASN A 43 9.73 -5.19 8.09
C ASN A 43 9.85 -5.38 6.58
N PHE A 44 9.77 -4.25 5.86
CA PHE A 44 10.10 -4.20 4.44
C PHE A 44 11.58 -4.56 4.23
N MET A 45 11.86 -5.33 3.17
CA MET A 45 13.20 -5.85 2.82
C MET A 45 13.83 -6.81 3.84
N GLU A 46 13.06 -7.30 4.81
CA GLU A 46 13.51 -8.39 5.67
C GLU A 46 13.82 -9.65 4.85
N SER A 47 14.95 -10.31 5.13
CA SER A 47 15.35 -11.52 4.41
C SER A 47 14.49 -12.73 4.85
N ARG A 48 13.88 -13.41 3.88
CA ARG A 48 12.98 -14.54 4.11
C ARG A 48 13.32 -15.71 3.18
N GLY A 49 14.37 -16.46 3.54
CA GLY A 49 14.70 -17.72 2.88
C GLY A 49 14.78 -17.64 1.35
N GLY A 50 15.66 -16.77 0.81
CA GLY A 50 15.90 -16.63 -0.64
C GLY A 50 15.09 -15.55 -1.34
N ARG A 51 14.31 -14.78 -0.60
CA ARG A 51 13.59 -13.58 -1.10
C ARG A 51 13.59 -12.47 -0.04
N PHE A 52 13.34 -11.26 -0.49
CA PHE A 52 13.08 -10.15 0.42
C PHE A 52 11.57 -9.98 0.65
N HIS A 53 11.21 -9.51 1.84
CA HIS A 53 9.84 -9.18 2.20
C HIS A 53 9.41 -7.88 1.50
N THR A 54 8.35 -7.95 0.71
CA THR A 54 7.87 -6.82 -0.11
C THR A 54 6.87 -5.91 0.60
N ALA A 55 6.67 -6.14 1.90
CA ALA A 55 5.62 -5.52 2.71
C ALA A 55 6.14 -5.09 4.08
N ILE A 56 5.23 -4.50 4.85
CA ILE A 56 5.25 -4.56 6.30
C ILE A 56 4.17 -5.52 6.78
N ASP A 57 4.46 -6.30 7.80
CA ASP A 57 3.47 -7.17 8.46
C ASP A 57 2.93 -6.46 9.70
N LEU A 58 1.64 -6.16 9.69
CA LEU A 58 0.96 -5.42 10.76
C LEU A 58 0.38 -6.40 11.78
N LYS A 59 0.73 -6.21 13.04
CA LYS A 59 0.24 -7.03 14.15
C LYS A 59 -1.27 -6.87 14.32
N THR A 60 -2.00 -7.99 14.45
CA THR A 60 -3.44 -8.04 14.68
C THR A 60 -3.78 -8.55 16.09
N GLU A 61 -2.87 -8.34 17.05
CA GLU A 61 -3.03 -8.78 18.44
C GLU A 61 -3.35 -10.29 18.55
N GLU A 62 -2.72 -11.10 17.69
CA GLU A 62 -2.90 -12.55 17.59
C GLU A 62 -4.35 -12.99 17.27
N ARG A 63 -5.17 -12.07 16.72
CA ARG A 63 -6.56 -12.30 16.35
C ARG A 63 -6.77 -12.22 14.84
N THR A 64 -7.77 -12.93 14.36
CA THR A 64 -8.37 -12.72 13.04
C THR A 64 -9.62 -11.85 13.15
N GLY A 65 -10.18 -11.41 12.01
CA GLY A 65 -11.44 -10.68 11.98
C GLY A 65 -11.34 -9.19 12.26
N ILE A 66 -10.15 -8.61 12.36
CA ILE A 66 -9.98 -7.15 12.49
C ILE A 66 -10.36 -6.49 11.16
N PRO A 67 -11.20 -5.43 11.17
CA PRO A 67 -11.55 -4.72 9.94
C PRO A 67 -10.30 -4.15 9.23
N VAL A 68 -10.21 -4.45 7.92
CA VAL A 68 -9.18 -3.94 7.02
C VAL A 68 -9.79 -2.80 6.22
N LEU A 69 -9.13 -1.65 6.23
CA LEU A 69 -9.64 -0.40 5.67
C LEU A 69 -8.94 -0.08 4.34
N ALA A 70 -9.70 0.47 3.41
CA ALA A 70 -9.14 1.09 2.22
C ALA A 70 -8.28 2.31 2.62
N VAL A 71 -7.01 2.31 2.28
CA VAL A 71 -6.08 3.37 2.70
C VAL A 71 -6.27 4.67 1.91
N ARG A 72 -6.93 4.59 0.75
CA ARG A 72 -7.26 5.70 -0.15
C ARG A 72 -8.55 5.45 -0.91
N ASP A 73 -9.09 6.50 -1.52
CA ASP A 73 -10.07 6.36 -2.58
C ASP A 73 -9.44 5.64 -3.79
N GLY A 74 -10.24 4.83 -4.48
CA GLY A 74 -9.78 4.09 -5.64
C GLY A 74 -10.73 2.96 -6.01
N TRP A 75 -10.21 1.86 -6.53
CA TRP A 75 -10.99 0.67 -6.86
C TRP A 75 -10.21 -0.60 -6.56
N ILE A 76 -10.92 -1.68 -6.28
CA ILE A 76 -10.30 -3.01 -6.20
C ILE A 76 -9.94 -3.46 -7.61
N SER A 77 -8.66 -3.42 -7.93
CA SER A 77 -8.12 -3.75 -9.27
C SER A 77 -7.82 -5.24 -9.43
N ARG A 78 -7.64 -5.98 -8.32
CA ARG A 78 -7.35 -7.41 -8.36
C ARG A 78 -7.81 -8.10 -7.09
N ILE A 79 -8.37 -9.30 -7.25
CA ILE A 79 -8.73 -10.20 -6.15
C ILE A 79 -8.02 -11.53 -6.39
N LYS A 80 -7.27 -12.00 -5.40
CA LYS A 80 -6.55 -13.27 -5.48
C LYS A 80 -6.93 -14.20 -4.34
N THR A 81 -7.07 -15.49 -4.66
CA THR A 81 -7.25 -16.55 -3.66
C THR A 81 -6.31 -17.71 -3.96
N ALA A 82 -5.59 -18.17 -2.95
CA ALA A 82 -4.70 -19.31 -3.02
C ALA A 82 -4.66 -20.01 -1.65
N PRO A 83 -4.35 -21.31 -1.57
CA PRO A 83 -4.16 -21.98 -0.29
C PRO A 83 -2.84 -21.58 0.41
N ASP A 84 -1.90 -21.03 -0.35
CA ASP A 84 -0.54 -20.70 0.03
C ASP A 84 -0.19 -19.23 -0.32
N GLY A 85 1.01 -18.79 0.08
CA GLY A 85 1.53 -17.46 -0.21
C GLY A 85 0.63 -16.36 0.35
N TYR A 86 0.13 -15.45 -0.45
CA TYR A 86 -0.75 -14.37 -0.01
C TYR A 86 -2.13 -14.83 0.51
N GLY A 87 -2.47 -16.11 0.34
CA GLY A 87 -3.78 -16.61 0.73
C GLY A 87 -4.91 -15.90 -0.02
N LYS A 88 -5.82 -15.23 0.69
CA LYS A 88 -6.78 -14.29 0.14
C LYS A 88 -6.17 -12.89 0.15
N ALA A 89 -6.15 -12.24 -1.00
CA ALA A 89 -5.59 -10.89 -1.12
C ALA A 89 -6.47 -9.97 -1.98
N LEU A 90 -6.47 -8.68 -1.61
CA LEU A 90 -7.03 -7.57 -2.37
C LEU A 90 -5.93 -6.63 -2.81
N TYR A 91 -6.09 -6.07 -4.00
CA TYR A 91 -5.27 -5.01 -4.55
C TYR A 91 -6.18 -3.81 -4.81
N LEU A 92 -5.94 -2.72 -4.13
CA LEU A 92 -6.58 -1.43 -4.33
C LEU A 92 -5.65 -0.57 -5.17
N THR A 93 -6.16 0.01 -6.25
CA THR A 93 -5.42 0.98 -7.06
C THR A 93 -6.09 2.34 -6.95
N ASP A 94 -5.31 3.40 -6.71
CA ASP A 94 -5.80 4.77 -6.66
C ASP A 94 -5.69 5.47 -8.03
N GLU A 95 -6.21 6.69 -8.13
CA GLU A 95 -6.16 7.49 -9.37
C GLU A 95 -4.73 7.86 -9.78
N GLY A 96 -3.79 7.90 -8.84
CA GLY A 96 -2.37 8.12 -9.10
C GLY A 96 -1.65 6.90 -9.65
N GLY A 97 -2.33 5.73 -9.74
CA GLY A 97 -1.76 4.47 -10.21
C GLY A 97 -0.95 3.72 -9.16
N TRP A 98 -0.97 4.17 -7.89
CA TRP A 98 -0.40 3.42 -6.79
C TRP A 98 -1.27 2.23 -6.43
N THR A 99 -0.65 1.12 -6.06
CA THR A 99 -1.37 -0.10 -5.70
C THR A 99 -1.04 -0.51 -4.26
N TYR A 100 -2.08 -0.73 -3.48
CA TYR A 100 -2.02 -1.18 -2.09
C TYR A 100 -2.48 -2.63 -2.01
N VAL A 101 -1.62 -3.51 -1.47
CA VAL A 101 -1.90 -4.95 -1.39
C VAL A 101 -2.17 -5.33 0.05
N TYR A 102 -3.29 -6.00 0.25
CA TYR A 102 -3.74 -6.52 1.53
C TYR A 102 -3.80 -8.04 1.43
N ALA A 103 -2.99 -8.76 2.21
CA ALA A 103 -2.95 -10.22 2.13
C ALA A 103 -3.20 -10.92 3.46
N HIS A 104 -3.26 -12.25 3.42
CA HIS A 104 -3.62 -13.15 4.51
C HIS A 104 -5.03 -12.93 5.07
N LEU A 105 -5.93 -12.37 4.25
CA LEU A 105 -7.29 -12.01 4.64
C LEU A 105 -8.12 -13.24 5.03
N GLU A 106 -8.96 -13.09 6.05
CA GLU A 106 -9.92 -14.13 6.43
C GLU A 106 -11.17 -14.08 5.53
N ARG A 107 -11.72 -12.87 5.37
CA ARG A 107 -12.94 -12.64 4.59
C ARG A 107 -12.87 -11.32 3.86
N LEU A 108 -13.29 -11.31 2.62
CA LEU A 108 -13.48 -10.10 1.82
C LEU A 108 -14.83 -9.46 2.15
N ALA A 109 -14.96 -8.16 1.97
CA ALA A 109 -16.25 -7.47 1.99
C ALA A 109 -17.19 -8.06 0.90
N ASP A 110 -18.47 -7.78 0.99
CA ASP A 110 -19.48 -8.49 0.19
C ASP A 110 -19.26 -8.36 -1.31
N ALA A 111 -19.05 -7.16 -1.83
CA ALA A 111 -18.89 -6.94 -3.26
C ALA A 111 -17.67 -7.68 -3.87
N PRO A 112 -16.43 -7.53 -3.36
CA PRO A 112 -15.30 -8.30 -3.88
C PRO A 112 -15.46 -9.81 -3.63
N ARG A 113 -16.12 -10.23 -2.53
CA ARG A 113 -16.39 -11.63 -2.23
C ARG A 113 -17.32 -12.26 -3.28
N GLU A 114 -18.39 -11.59 -3.66
CA GLU A 114 -19.31 -12.06 -4.68
C GLU A 114 -18.62 -12.23 -6.03
N ARG A 115 -17.77 -11.30 -6.44
CA ARG A 115 -16.98 -11.37 -7.67
C ARG A 115 -16.09 -12.61 -7.71
N ILE A 116 -15.30 -12.82 -6.65
CA ILE A 116 -14.38 -13.98 -6.62
C ILE A 116 -15.14 -15.31 -6.50
N HIS A 117 -16.22 -15.38 -5.73
CA HIS A 117 -17.03 -16.59 -5.64
C HIS A 117 -17.72 -16.92 -6.97
N ALA A 118 -18.19 -15.94 -7.73
CA ALA A 118 -18.72 -16.16 -9.09
C ALA A 118 -17.64 -16.78 -9.99
N ARG A 119 -16.41 -16.27 -9.93
CA ARG A 119 -15.27 -16.82 -10.67
C ARG A 119 -14.92 -18.23 -10.23
N GLN A 120 -14.90 -18.49 -8.92
CA GLN A 120 -14.63 -19.83 -8.37
C GLN A 120 -15.69 -20.84 -8.80
N ARG A 121 -16.97 -20.48 -8.74
CA ARG A 121 -18.05 -21.35 -9.22
C ARG A 121 -17.95 -21.66 -10.72
N SER A 122 -17.61 -20.65 -11.53
CA SER A 122 -17.49 -20.85 -13.00
C SER A 122 -16.31 -21.73 -13.40
N THR A 123 -15.26 -21.76 -12.58
CA THR A 123 -14.03 -22.51 -12.88
C THR A 123 -13.90 -23.82 -12.11
N GLY A 124 -14.71 -24.02 -11.06
CA GLY A 124 -14.59 -25.15 -10.13
C GLY A 124 -13.29 -25.14 -9.31
N ARG A 125 -12.60 -23.98 -9.21
CA ARG A 125 -11.28 -23.88 -8.56
C ARG A 125 -11.29 -22.88 -7.43
N TYR A 126 -10.67 -23.22 -6.30
CA TYR A 126 -10.41 -22.29 -5.20
C TYR A 126 -9.36 -21.25 -5.58
N ARG A 127 -8.24 -21.69 -6.18
CA ARG A 127 -7.17 -20.79 -6.65
C ARG A 127 -7.68 -19.96 -7.82
N CYS A 128 -7.83 -18.68 -7.60
CA CYS A 128 -8.31 -17.73 -8.60
C CYS A 128 -7.48 -16.45 -8.54
N ASP A 129 -7.36 -15.83 -9.69
CA ASP A 129 -6.74 -14.52 -9.89
C ASP A 129 -7.65 -13.71 -10.81
N LEU A 130 -8.34 -12.73 -10.26
CA LEU A 130 -9.34 -11.94 -10.95
C LEU A 130 -8.88 -10.50 -11.04
N HIS A 131 -8.66 -10.01 -12.25
CA HIS A 131 -8.37 -8.61 -12.54
C HIS A 131 -9.66 -7.87 -12.89
N LEU A 132 -9.77 -6.64 -12.39
CA LEU A 132 -10.93 -5.76 -12.54
C LEU A 132 -10.49 -4.42 -13.13
N GLY A 133 -11.38 -3.79 -13.89
CA GLY A 133 -11.16 -2.48 -14.46
C GLY A 133 -11.44 -1.35 -13.47
N ALA A 134 -10.95 -0.16 -13.79
CA ALA A 134 -11.30 1.06 -13.07
C ALA A 134 -12.85 1.22 -13.08
N GLY A 135 -13.41 1.47 -11.89
CA GLY A 135 -14.86 1.64 -11.73
C GLY A 135 -15.69 0.36 -11.51
N ASP A 136 -15.11 -0.85 -11.65
CA ASP A 136 -15.84 -2.10 -11.39
C ASP A 136 -16.21 -2.27 -9.90
N LEU A 137 -15.29 -1.97 -9.01
CA LEU A 137 -15.47 -2.02 -7.55
C LEU A 137 -14.81 -0.78 -6.91
N PRO A 138 -15.45 0.40 -7.01
CA PRO A 138 -14.93 1.60 -6.36
C PRO A 138 -15.01 1.44 -4.85
N VAL A 139 -14.04 2.02 -4.14
CA VAL A 139 -13.98 2.08 -2.68
C VAL A 139 -13.56 3.47 -2.22
N ARG A 140 -14.02 3.85 -1.03
CA ARG A 140 -13.61 5.11 -0.40
C ARG A 140 -12.60 4.85 0.70
N GLN A 141 -11.73 5.82 0.91
CA GLN A 141 -10.80 5.79 2.04
C GLN A 141 -11.56 5.56 3.36
N GLY A 142 -11.03 4.67 4.21
CA GLY A 142 -11.65 4.28 5.47
C GLY A 142 -12.76 3.25 5.34
N GLU A 143 -13.18 2.88 4.12
CA GLU A 143 -14.17 1.81 3.92
C GLU A 143 -13.61 0.45 4.32
N VAL A 144 -14.43 -0.37 4.99
CA VAL A 144 -14.05 -1.75 5.35
C VAL A 144 -14.12 -2.63 4.10
N ILE A 145 -12.97 -3.06 3.60
CA ILE A 145 -12.84 -3.87 2.37
C ILE A 145 -12.64 -5.37 2.65
N ALA A 146 -12.21 -5.72 3.88
CA ALA A 146 -11.98 -7.10 4.28
C ALA A 146 -11.89 -7.23 5.80
N LEU A 147 -11.69 -8.47 6.26
CA LEU A 147 -11.30 -8.80 7.62
C LEU A 147 -9.90 -9.45 7.59
N SER A 148 -9.02 -9.08 8.52
CA SER A 148 -7.71 -9.67 8.67
C SER A 148 -7.78 -11.14 9.05
N GLY A 149 -6.77 -11.91 8.68
CA GLY A 149 -6.79 -13.34 8.92
C GLY A 149 -5.38 -13.95 8.99
N ARG A 150 -5.32 -15.23 8.57
CA ARG A 150 -4.08 -16.00 8.50
C ARG A 150 -4.03 -16.93 7.29
N THR A 151 -4.75 -16.62 6.21
CA THR A 151 -4.76 -17.49 5.02
C THR A 151 -3.40 -17.47 4.33
N GLY A 152 -2.84 -18.64 4.07
CA GLY A 152 -1.53 -18.79 3.42
C GLY A 152 -0.31 -18.48 4.29
N THR A 153 -0.50 -18.35 5.62
CA THR A 153 0.56 -18.09 6.61
C THR A 153 0.27 -18.80 7.93
N ASP A 154 1.27 -18.89 8.83
CA ASP A 154 1.17 -19.64 10.08
C ASP A 154 0.46 -18.87 11.20
N GLY A 155 0.57 -17.53 11.24
CA GLY A 155 0.01 -16.68 12.30
C GLY A 155 -0.83 -15.52 11.76
N PRO A 156 -1.77 -14.99 12.58
CA PRO A 156 -2.61 -13.87 12.17
C PRO A 156 -1.81 -12.57 12.11
N HIS A 157 -1.85 -11.92 10.96
CA HIS A 157 -1.32 -10.57 10.70
C HIS A 157 -1.91 -10.03 9.40
N LEU A 158 -1.76 -8.73 9.15
CA LEU A 158 -2.02 -8.16 7.84
C LEU A 158 -0.70 -7.89 7.13
N HIS A 159 -0.43 -8.60 6.05
CA HIS A 159 0.64 -8.29 5.12
C HIS A 159 0.19 -7.14 4.22
N PHE A 160 0.87 -5.99 4.31
CA PHE A 160 0.50 -4.76 3.63
C PHE A 160 1.64 -4.24 2.76
N GLU A 161 1.38 -4.10 1.45
CA GLU A 161 2.35 -3.55 0.50
C GLU A 161 1.86 -2.21 -0.06
N VAL A 162 2.82 -1.37 -0.40
CA VAL A 162 2.65 -0.22 -1.30
C VAL A 162 3.49 -0.51 -2.55
N ARG A 163 2.89 -0.32 -3.71
CA ARG A 163 3.55 -0.48 -5.01
C ARG A 163 3.41 0.78 -5.83
N ASP A 164 4.48 1.17 -6.50
CA ASP A 164 4.47 2.30 -7.42
C ASP A 164 3.70 1.99 -8.72
N GLN A 165 3.64 2.96 -9.62
CA GLN A 165 2.96 2.85 -10.92
C GLN A 165 3.58 1.78 -11.85
N ALA A 166 4.84 1.40 -11.61
CA ALA A 166 5.50 0.29 -12.31
C ALA A 166 5.19 -1.08 -11.66
N GLY A 167 4.44 -1.09 -10.55
CA GLY A 167 4.12 -2.29 -9.79
C GLY A 167 5.25 -2.77 -8.87
N MET A 168 6.30 -1.96 -8.70
CA MET A 168 7.42 -2.29 -7.83
C MET A 168 7.06 -2.00 -6.37
N PRO A 169 7.32 -2.95 -5.45
CA PRO A 169 7.09 -2.71 -4.03
C PRO A 169 8.06 -1.65 -3.49
N VAL A 170 7.53 -0.72 -2.73
CA VAL A 170 8.27 0.33 -2.03
C VAL A 170 8.02 0.23 -0.53
N ASN A 171 8.90 0.84 0.29
CA ASN A 171 8.76 0.77 1.74
C ASN A 171 7.53 1.57 2.22
N PRO A 172 6.47 0.92 2.74
CA PRO A 172 5.26 1.61 3.19
C PRO A 172 5.52 2.67 4.26
N LEU A 173 6.55 2.47 5.12
CA LEU A 173 6.90 3.41 6.17
C LEU A 173 7.33 4.79 5.65
N LEU A 174 7.78 4.87 4.38
CA LEU A 174 8.17 6.11 3.71
C LEU A 174 7.03 6.71 2.88
N HIS A 175 5.87 6.03 2.81
CA HIS A 175 4.72 6.43 2.00
C HIS A 175 3.45 6.65 2.82
N GLY A 176 3.59 7.29 3.99
CA GLY A 176 2.47 7.70 4.84
C GLY A 176 2.08 6.68 5.93
N PHE A 177 2.65 5.46 5.94
CA PHE A 177 2.31 4.41 6.90
C PHE A 177 3.35 4.28 8.03
N ALA A 178 3.94 5.38 8.44
CA ALA A 178 4.94 5.38 9.51
C ALA A 178 4.37 4.87 10.84
N VAL A 179 5.18 4.11 11.55
CA VAL A 179 4.97 3.72 12.95
C VAL A 179 5.93 4.52 13.83
N GLN A 180 5.51 4.82 15.05
CA GLN A 180 6.41 5.41 16.04
C GLN A 180 7.28 4.31 16.61
N ASP A 181 8.57 4.34 16.27
CA ASP A 181 9.60 3.52 16.92
C ASP A 181 10.66 4.47 17.49
N THR A 182 10.72 4.52 18.81
CA THR A 182 11.67 5.36 19.57
C THR A 182 12.74 4.52 20.25
N ILE A 183 12.77 3.20 20.01
CA ILE A 183 13.73 2.28 20.64
C ILE A 183 14.93 2.14 19.70
N ALA A 184 16.08 2.63 20.16
CA ALA A 184 17.32 2.43 19.42
C ALA A 184 17.68 0.94 19.33
N PRO A 185 18.14 0.43 18.17
CA PRO A 185 18.58 -0.95 18.05
C PRO A 185 19.82 -1.20 18.91
N GLU A 186 19.85 -2.35 19.59
CA GLU A 186 20.99 -2.83 20.38
C GLU A 186 21.64 -4.01 19.66
N ILE A 187 22.98 -3.96 19.55
CA ILE A 187 23.76 -5.08 18.99
C ILE A 187 24.02 -6.09 20.10
N LEU A 188 23.23 -7.16 20.13
CA LEU A 188 23.35 -8.21 21.16
C LEU A 188 24.51 -9.18 20.89
N ALA A 189 24.87 -9.43 19.63
CA ALA A 189 25.97 -10.31 19.24
C ALA A 189 26.45 -10.05 17.82
N VAL A 190 27.76 -10.23 17.60
CA VAL A 190 28.36 -10.30 16.26
C VAL A 190 28.98 -11.69 16.09
N ARG A 191 28.60 -12.42 15.03
CA ARG A 191 29.22 -13.69 14.66
C ARG A 191 29.99 -13.53 13.36
N VAL A 192 31.26 -13.91 13.38
CA VAL A 192 32.12 -13.90 12.19
C VAL A 192 32.33 -15.36 11.76
N TRP A 193 32.07 -15.63 10.49
CA TRP A 193 32.33 -16.93 9.87
C TRP A 193 33.57 -16.79 8.97
N TRP A 194 34.55 -17.66 9.11
CA TRP A 194 35.76 -17.76 8.28
C TRP A 194 35.80 -19.12 7.58
#